data_fd997b4105d85abf4b8b1b0558940ede
#
_entry.id   fd997b4105d85abf4b8b1b0558940ede
#
_cell.length_a   1.000
_cell.length_b   1.000
_cell.length_c   1.000
_cell.angle_alpha   90.00
_cell.angle_beta   90.00
_cell.angle_gamma   90.00
#
_symmetry.space_group_name_H-M   'P 1'
#
loop_
_entity.id
_entity.type
_entity.pdbx_description
1 polymer ?
#
loop_
_entity_poly.entity_id
_entity_poly.type
_entity_poly.pdbx_seq_one_letter_code
_entity_poly.pdbx_strand_id
1 'polypeptide(L)'
;MITKQHILQKTHYGLKIFAYILRQYYPKETILRVSGSKCKPTFNPFSKHQRKTLQITLVNRCATYIDLEDATSKGDTFDFAQLHFKVDTTIELLLKINHTLHLNLEAKVSTYSLRQAYIQKYLDTLPDTKWEPRFSYFSKNLYNLTPTKTIGLLEVYQMLKDISRKHRTTHLRKLSSEKEQKAYKKKYFDYVTFSGVFTKRNNNALRTHSKLLTIDIDGIPNTSELIDIRKTLLKDPYFPSQLLFMSPRGNGLKWVIKIALNEVSHTEYFQAVINYLKETYNIQIDTSGSDVSRGCLLPYDPNPYIHPKYTSDAKI
;
A
#
# COMPACT_ATOMS: atom_id res chain seq x y z
N MET A 1 5.17 8.39 7.73
CA MET A 1 4.36 9.15 6.72
C MET A 1 4.78 10.62 6.76
N ILE A 2 5.00 11.26 5.64
CA ILE A 2 5.26 12.70 5.57
C ILE A 2 3.97 13.42 5.92
N THR A 3 4.03 14.36 6.87
CA THR A 3 2.89 15.18 7.27
C THR A 3 3.11 16.64 6.90
N LYS A 4 2.02 17.42 6.80
CA LYS A 4 2.10 18.88 6.64
C LYS A 4 3.03 19.50 7.69
N GLN A 5 2.96 19.05 8.93
CA GLN A 5 3.80 19.56 10.02
C GLN A 5 5.30 19.30 9.81
N HIS A 6 5.68 18.11 9.33
CA HIS A 6 7.08 17.81 9.00
C HIS A 6 7.62 18.74 7.91
N ILE A 7 6.82 19.00 6.87
CA ILE A 7 7.19 19.92 5.79
C ILE A 7 7.33 21.36 6.32
N LEU A 8 6.37 21.84 7.12
CA LEU A 8 6.42 23.18 7.69
C LEU A 8 7.68 23.41 8.53
N GLN A 9 8.07 22.44 9.35
CA GLN A 9 9.31 22.51 10.15
C GLN A 9 10.58 22.65 9.29
N LYS A 10 10.65 21.98 8.14
CA LYS A 10 11.81 22.00 7.24
C LYS A 10 11.79 23.14 6.21
N THR A 11 10.67 23.84 6.08
CA THR A 11 10.47 24.89 5.07
C THR A 11 10.27 26.28 5.65
N HIS A 12 10.75 26.51 6.87
CA HIS A 12 10.50 27.76 7.59
C HIS A 12 9.01 28.11 7.58
N TYR A 13 8.19 27.17 8.08
CA TYR A 13 6.74 27.27 8.14
C TYR A 13 6.05 27.50 6.79
N GLY A 14 6.64 26.97 5.70
CA GLY A 14 6.11 27.07 4.34
C GLY A 14 6.71 28.18 3.48
N LEU A 15 7.47 29.10 4.05
CA LEU A 15 8.07 30.22 3.29
C LEU A 15 9.01 29.76 2.17
N LYS A 16 9.78 28.66 2.37
CA LYS A 16 10.61 28.07 1.30
C LYS A 16 9.79 27.55 0.12
N ILE A 17 8.56 27.07 0.37
CA ILE A 17 7.66 26.58 -0.68
C ILE A 17 7.22 27.77 -1.55
N PHE A 18 6.76 28.86 -0.93
CA PHE A 18 6.46 30.09 -1.67
C PHE A 18 7.66 30.61 -2.46
N ALA A 19 8.83 30.67 -1.82
CA ALA A 19 10.06 31.13 -2.49
C ALA A 19 10.43 30.25 -3.69
N TYR A 20 10.31 28.93 -3.56
CA TYR A 20 10.56 28.01 -4.67
C TYR A 20 9.60 28.28 -5.82
N ILE A 21 8.29 28.24 -5.56
CA ILE A 21 7.26 28.41 -6.58
C ILE A 21 7.41 29.76 -7.29
N LEU A 22 7.51 30.86 -6.53
CA LEU A 22 7.64 32.18 -7.12
C LEU A 22 8.88 32.33 -7.99
N ARG A 23 9.99 31.68 -7.66
CA ARG A 23 11.21 31.68 -8.49
C ARG A 23 11.03 30.98 -9.82
N GLN A 24 10.12 30.01 -9.95
CA GLN A 24 9.83 29.38 -11.23
C GLN A 24 9.19 30.36 -12.22
N TYR A 25 8.41 31.33 -11.72
CA TYR A 25 7.71 32.34 -12.54
C TYR A 25 8.50 33.65 -12.65
N TYR A 26 9.24 34.02 -11.60
CA TYR A 26 9.92 35.32 -11.48
C TYR A 26 11.38 35.18 -11.03
N PRO A 27 12.26 34.55 -11.84
CA PRO A 27 13.59 34.17 -11.41
C PRO A 27 14.55 35.37 -11.15
N LYS A 28 14.24 36.54 -11.71
CA LYS A 28 15.06 37.76 -11.55
C LYS A 28 14.57 38.68 -10.43
N GLU A 29 13.46 38.38 -9.80
CA GLU A 29 12.85 39.21 -8.75
C GLU A 29 13.30 38.81 -7.35
N THR A 30 13.37 39.79 -6.44
CA THR A 30 13.50 39.50 -5.00
C THR A 30 12.14 39.07 -4.47
N ILE A 31 11.99 37.79 -4.21
CA ILE A 31 10.72 37.11 -4.10
C ILE A 31 10.04 37.33 -2.77
N LEU A 32 10.76 37.20 -1.65
CA LEU A 32 10.21 37.37 -0.31
C LEU A 32 11.08 38.31 0.51
N ARG A 33 10.48 39.40 0.97
CA ARG A 33 11.07 40.32 1.96
C ARG A 33 10.19 40.27 3.20
N VAL A 34 10.64 39.57 4.23
CA VAL A 34 9.93 39.41 5.49
C VAL A 34 10.15 40.60 6.40
N SER A 35 9.07 41.19 6.93
CA SER A 35 9.10 42.20 7.97
C SER A 35 8.10 41.79 9.08
N GLY A 36 8.65 41.32 10.21
CA GLY A 36 7.82 40.70 11.25
C GLY A 36 7.14 39.41 10.74
N SER A 37 5.81 39.32 10.88
CA SER A 37 5.00 38.19 10.42
C SER A 37 4.52 38.32 8.97
N LYS A 38 4.77 39.44 8.28
CA LYS A 38 4.29 39.73 6.92
C LYS A 38 5.42 39.88 5.94
N CYS A 39 5.23 39.43 4.71
CA CYS A 39 6.11 39.74 3.58
C CYS A 39 5.58 40.98 2.87
N LYS A 40 6.47 41.78 2.23
CA LYS A 40 6.02 42.82 1.29
C LYS A 40 5.26 42.14 0.14
N PRO A 41 4.18 42.79 -0.38
CA PRO A 41 3.44 42.24 -1.51
C PRO A 41 4.34 41.92 -2.70
N THR A 42 4.14 40.77 -3.32
CA THR A 42 4.88 40.29 -4.49
C THR A 42 3.93 39.92 -5.62
N PHE A 43 4.46 39.52 -6.77
CA PHE A 43 3.64 39.06 -7.89
C PHE A 43 2.93 37.76 -7.58
N ASN A 44 1.66 37.63 -8.01
CA ASN A 44 0.88 36.41 -7.94
C ASN A 44 0.88 35.69 -9.30
N PRO A 45 1.55 34.55 -9.47
CA PRO A 45 1.59 33.85 -10.75
C PRO A 45 0.26 33.23 -11.16
N PHE A 46 -0.69 33.15 -10.25
CA PHE A 46 -2.02 32.57 -10.49
C PHE A 46 -3.11 33.63 -10.64
N SER A 47 -2.78 34.92 -10.48
CA SER A 47 -3.67 36.03 -10.74
C SER A 47 -3.69 36.38 -12.24
N LYS A 48 -4.86 36.86 -12.70
CA LYS A 48 -5.00 37.42 -14.05
C LYS A 48 -4.23 38.73 -14.26
N HIS A 49 -3.82 39.39 -13.18
CA HIS A 49 -3.16 40.69 -13.19
C HIS A 49 -1.66 40.54 -12.85
N GLN A 50 -0.79 41.08 -13.67
CA GLN A 50 0.67 41.11 -13.43
C GLN A 50 1.04 42.25 -12.46
N ARG A 51 0.47 42.22 -11.24
CA ARG A 51 0.73 43.21 -10.18
C ARG A 51 1.23 42.51 -8.93
N LYS A 52 1.82 43.31 -8.01
CA LYS A 52 2.31 42.82 -6.72
C LYS A 52 1.16 42.76 -5.71
N THR A 53 0.27 41.81 -5.90
CA THR A 53 -0.97 41.65 -5.10
C THR A 53 -0.90 40.50 -4.10
N LEU A 54 0.09 39.59 -4.24
CA LEU A 54 0.25 38.45 -3.36
C LEU A 54 0.83 38.88 -2.01
N GLN A 55 0.01 38.94 -0.98
CA GLN A 55 0.41 39.16 0.40
C GLN A 55 0.60 37.83 1.12
N ILE A 56 1.83 37.57 1.59
CA ILE A 56 2.14 36.36 2.39
C ILE A 56 2.30 36.77 3.84
N THR A 57 1.66 36.02 4.75
CA THR A 57 1.66 36.28 6.19
C THR A 57 1.94 34.97 6.94
N LEU A 58 2.73 35.04 8.01
CA LEU A 58 2.95 33.89 8.89
C LEU A 58 1.94 33.91 10.04
N VAL A 59 1.04 32.92 10.07
CA VAL A 59 -0.01 32.78 11.09
C VAL A 59 0.12 31.39 11.73
N ASN A 60 0.19 31.33 13.05
CA ASN A 60 0.25 30.07 13.81
C ASN A 60 1.26 29.04 13.25
N ARG A 61 2.48 29.48 12.95
CA ARG A 61 3.54 28.64 12.35
C ARG A 61 3.18 28.02 11.00
N CYS A 62 2.35 28.70 10.21
CA CYS A 62 2.05 28.36 8.84
C CYS A 62 2.03 29.63 7.99
N ALA A 63 2.71 29.64 6.84
CA ALA A 63 2.61 30.73 5.90
C ALA A 63 1.29 30.63 5.13
N THR A 64 0.55 31.70 5.12
CA THR A 64 -0.74 31.86 4.41
C THR A 64 -0.61 32.95 3.37
N TYR A 65 -1.45 32.94 2.37
CA TYR A 65 -1.51 33.98 1.34
C TYR A 65 -2.91 34.51 1.14
N ILE A 66 -2.97 35.74 0.66
CA ILE A 66 -4.18 36.36 0.10
C ILE A 66 -3.77 37.25 -1.07
N ASP A 67 -4.55 37.24 -2.14
CA ASP A 67 -4.42 38.24 -3.19
C ASP A 67 -5.18 39.50 -2.78
N LEU A 68 -4.51 40.68 -2.78
CA LEU A 68 -5.08 41.94 -2.34
C LEU A 68 -6.16 42.51 -3.27
N GLU A 69 -6.17 42.07 -4.54
CA GLU A 69 -7.18 42.49 -5.53
C GLU A 69 -8.28 41.42 -5.70
N ASP A 70 -8.04 40.16 -5.23
CA ASP A 70 -9.03 39.09 -5.25
C ASP A 70 -9.06 38.36 -3.90
N ALA A 71 -9.93 38.77 -3.00
CA ALA A 71 -10.09 38.20 -1.67
C ALA A 71 -10.55 36.71 -1.66
N THR A 72 -11.01 36.17 -2.79
CA THR A 72 -11.34 34.76 -2.94
C THR A 72 -10.09 33.89 -3.12
N SER A 73 -9.01 34.46 -3.67
CA SER A 73 -7.71 33.84 -3.85
C SER A 73 -6.89 33.91 -2.56
N LYS A 74 -7.12 32.97 -1.66
CA LYS A 74 -6.45 32.85 -0.35
C LYS A 74 -6.31 31.40 0.08
N GLY A 75 -5.36 31.11 0.96
CA GLY A 75 -5.14 29.78 1.50
C GLY A 75 -3.83 29.66 2.29
N ASP A 76 -3.46 28.43 2.60
CA ASP A 76 -2.17 28.12 3.21
C ASP A 76 -1.09 27.83 2.15
N THR A 77 0.12 27.52 2.61
CA THR A 77 1.24 27.18 1.74
C THR A 77 0.99 25.93 0.89
N PHE A 78 0.15 25.00 1.36
CA PHE A 78 -0.18 23.79 0.63
C PHE A 78 -1.23 24.05 -0.45
N ASP A 79 -2.20 24.92 -0.18
CA ASP A 79 -3.16 25.38 -1.20
C ASP A 79 -2.43 26.06 -2.35
N PHE A 80 -1.46 26.93 -2.04
CA PHE A 80 -0.63 27.60 -3.04
C PHE A 80 0.24 26.63 -3.84
N ALA A 81 0.81 25.62 -3.15
CA ALA A 81 1.59 24.58 -3.80
C ALA A 81 0.72 23.69 -4.70
N GLN A 82 -0.54 23.42 -4.32
CA GLN A 82 -1.47 22.64 -5.14
C GLN A 82 -1.80 23.32 -6.46
N LEU A 83 -1.95 24.67 -6.45
CA LEU A 83 -2.12 25.46 -7.68
C LEU A 83 -0.93 25.30 -8.65
N HIS A 84 0.31 25.21 -8.11
CA HIS A 84 1.51 25.05 -8.89
C HIS A 84 1.72 23.65 -9.41
N PHE A 85 1.63 22.65 -8.53
CA PHE A 85 1.95 21.26 -8.85
C PHE A 85 0.81 20.52 -9.54
N LYS A 86 -0.43 21.02 -9.46
CA LYS A 86 -1.64 20.45 -10.10
C LYS A 86 -1.83 18.97 -9.78
N VAL A 87 -1.73 18.61 -8.51
CA VAL A 87 -1.90 17.26 -8.00
C VAL A 87 -3.24 17.12 -7.28
N ASP A 88 -3.85 15.93 -7.34
CA ASP A 88 -5.22 15.74 -6.86
C ASP A 88 -5.29 15.37 -5.38
N THR A 89 -4.23 14.83 -4.80
CA THR A 89 -4.23 14.35 -3.42
C THR A 89 -3.23 15.05 -2.52
N THR A 90 -3.57 15.22 -1.25
CA THR A 90 -2.66 15.79 -0.23
C THR A 90 -1.36 14.98 -0.12
N ILE A 91 -1.42 13.66 -0.19
CA ILE A 91 -0.24 12.80 -0.07
C ILE A 91 0.72 13.05 -1.23
N GLU A 92 0.21 13.10 -2.44
CA GLU A 92 0.98 13.37 -3.64
C GLU A 92 1.64 14.75 -3.58
N LEU A 93 0.90 15.75 -3.08
CA LEU A 93 1.42 17.10 -2.86
C LEU A 93 2.59 17.12 -1.88
N LEU A 94 2.46 16.45 -0.73
CA LEU A 94 3.51 16.39 0.29
C LEU A 94 4.77 15.69 -0.23
N LEU A 95 4.61 14.62 -1.00
CA LEU A 95 5.70 13.91 -1.66
C LEU A 95 6.40 14.79 -2.70
N LYS A 96 5.62 15.48 -3.52
CA LYS A 96 6.13 16.39 -4.56
C LYS A 96 6.95 17.52 -3.94
N ILE A 97 6.44 18.15 -2.86
CA ILE A 97 7.14 19.19 -2.12
C ILE A 97 8.44 18.64 -1.51
N ASN A 98 8.38 17.47 -0.85
CA ASN A 98 9.55 16.84 -0.24
C ASN A 98 10.66 16.57 -1.26
N HIS A 99 10.31 15.99 -2.41
CA HIS A 99 11.24 15.70 -3.49
C HIS A 99 11.81 16.98 -4.11
N THR A 100 10.93 17.91 -4.47
CA THR A 100 11.32 19.12 -5.19
C THR A 100 12.21 20.05 -4.37
N LEU A 101 11.98 20.14 -3.07
CA LEU A 101 12.77 20.97 -2.16
C LEU A 101 13.92 20.20 -1.47
N HIS A 102 14.14 18.94 -1.82
CA HIS A 102 15.16 18.05 -1.24
C HIS A 102 15.14 18.06 0.29
N LEU A 103 13.92 17.94 0.89
CA LEU A 103 13.76 18.10 2.33
C LEU A 103 14.25 16.87 3.12
N ASN A 104 14.46 15.74 2.45
CA ASN A 104 14.88 14.48 3.04
C ASN A 104 14.02 14.08 4.26
N LEU A 105 12.70 14.34 4.17
CA LEU A 105 11.72 13.99 5.19
C LEU A 105 11.33 12.51 5.11
N GLU A 106 12.21 11.71 4.63
CA GLU A 106 12.06 10.29 4.61
C GLU A 106 12.06 9.78 6.05
N ALA A 107 10.87 9.73 6.65
CA ALA A 107 10.66 8.69 7.63
C ALA A 107 11.08 7.40 6.93
N LYS A 108 11.91 6.57 7.54
CA LYS A 108 12.49 5.28 7.13
C LYS A 108 11.64 4.32 6.28
N VAL A 109 10.62 4.81 5.58
CA VAL A 109 9.92 4.19 4.46
C VAL A 109 10.84 4.42 3.27
N SER A 110 11.49 3.38 2.78
CA SER A 110 12.39 3.52 1.66
C SER A 110 11.64 4.23 0.51
N THR A 111 12.27 5.19 -0.15
CA THR A 111 11.83 5.80 -1.43
C THR A 111 11.35 4.75 -2.41
N TYR A 112 11.88 3.55 -2.25
CA TYR A 112 11.51 2.33 -2.92
C TYR A 112 10.05 1.91 -2.69
N SER A 113 9.54 1.90 -1.44
CA SER A 113 8.15 1.49 -1.17
C SER A 113 7.12 2.47 -1.72
N LEU A 114 7.43 3.77 -1.72
CA LEU A 114 6.56 4.80 -2.30
C LEU A 114 6.59 4.78 -3.84
N ARG A 115 7.77 4.56 -4.43
CA ARG A 115 7.92 4.37 -5.88
C ARG A 115 7.16 3.12 -6.35
N GLN A 116 7.21 2.04 -5.58
CA GLN A 116 6.49 0.81 -5.89
C GLN A 116 4.96 0.97 -5.75
N ALA A 117 4.49 1.68 -4.73
CA ALA A 117 3.07 1.99 -4.60
C ALA A 117 2.55 2.85 -5.77
N TYR A 118 3.34 3.83 -6.23
CA TYR A 118 3.01 4.64 -7.41
C TYR A 118 3.00 3.79 -8.68
N ILE A 119 4.03 2.95 -8.90
CA ILE A 119 4.10 2.02 -10.03
C ILE A 119 2.93 1.04 -9.98
N GLN A 120 2.56 0.54 -8.81
CA GLN A 120 1.44 -0.38 -8.65
C GLN A 120 0.11 0.31 -9.02
N LYS A 121 -0.13 1.53 -8.52
CA LYS A 121 -1.32 2.33 -8.90
C LYS A 121 -1.38 2.54 -10.42
N TYR A 122 -0.25 2.86 -11.05
CA TYR A 122 -0.17 3.01 -12.50
C TYR A 122 -0.46 1.71 -13.24
N LEU A 123 0.11 0.58 -12.79
CA LEU A 123 -0.14 -0.74 -13.39
C LEU A 123 -1.61 -1.18 -13.25
N ASP A 124 -2.28 -0.78 -12.17
CA ASP A 124 -3.70 -1.09 -11.95
C ASP A 124 -4.63 -0.20 -12.81
N THR A 125 -4.15 0.94 -13.33
CA THR A 125 -4.89 1.78 -14.30
C THR A 125 -4.73 1.34 -15.74
N LEU A 126 -3.72 0.49 -16.05
CA LEU A 126 -3.56 -0.06 -17.38
C LEU A 126 -4.67 -1.10 -17.66
N PRO A 127 -5.26 -1.13 -18.87
CA PRO A 127 -6.21 -2.17 -19.23
C PRO A 127 -5.54 -3.53 -19.03
N ASP A 128 -6.16 -4.35 -18.18
CA ASP A 128 -5.61 -5.66 -17.76
C ASP A 128 -5.77 -6.65 -18.93
N THR A 129 -4.82 -6.62 -19.88
CA THR A 129 -4.77 -7.58 -20.96
C THR A 129 -4.52 -8.98 -20.37
N LYS A 130 -5.62 -9.69 -20.02
CA LYS A 130 -5.66 -11.15 -19.73
C LYS A 130 -4.59 -11.69 -18.76
N TRP A 131 -4.12 -10.88 -17.76
CA TRP A 131 -3.24 -11.42 -16.75
C TRP A 131 -4.02 -12.27 -15.74
N GLU A 132 -3.83 -13.57 -15.82
CA GLU A 132 -4.35 -14.54 -14.86
C GLU A 132 -3.18 -15.15 -14.07
N PRO A 133 -3.06 -14.88 -12.76
CA PRO A 133 -1.96 -15.42 -11.98
C PRO A 133 -2.13 -16.93 -11.80
N ARG A 134 -1.10 -17.69 -12.16
CA ARG A 134 -1.05 -19.14 -11.98
C ARG A 134 0.02 -19.51 -10.96
N PHE A 135 -0.28 -20.46 -10.10
CA PHE A 135 0.62 -20.90 -9.04
C PHE A 135 0.39 -22.36 -8.64
N SER A 136 1.34 -22.93 -7.91
CA SER A 136 1.32 -24.35 -7.56
C SER A 136 0.38 -24.65 -6.40
N TYR A 137 -0.42 -25.72 -6.55
CA TYR A 137 -1.25 -26.32 -5.52
C TYR A 137 -0.69 -27.65 -5.09
N PHE A 138 -0.69 -27.89 -3.78
CA PHE A 138 -0.17 -29.09 -3.13
C PHE A 138 -1.28 -29.74 -2.32
N SER A 139 -1.72 -30.91 -2.76
CA SER A 139 -2.79 -31.66 -2.09
C SER A 139 -2.31 -32.42 -0.87
N LYS A 140 -3.24 -32.84 -0.04
CA LYS A 140 -3.12 -33.70 1.14
C LYS A 140 -2.54 -33.04 2.37
N ASN A 141 -1.26 -32.58 2.35
CA ASN A 141 -0.60 -32.08 3.57
C ASN A 141 0.67 -31.26 3.23
N LEU A 142 1.23 -30.62 4.26
CA LEU A 142 2.39 -29.74 4.12
C LEU A 142 3.71 -30.51 3.86
N TYR A 143 3.75 -31.83 4.06
CA TYR A 143 4.91 -32.67 3.76
C TYR A 143 5.03 -33.01 2.27
N ASN A 144 3.93 -32.88 1.52
CA ASN A 144 3.98 -33.01 0.07
C ASN A 144 4.68 -31.79 -0.54
N LEU A 145 5.89 -31.98 -1.02
CA LEU A 145 6.68 -30.91 -1.64
C LEU A 145 6.55 -30.87 -3.17
N THR A 146 5.83 -31.83 -3.78
CA THR A 146 5.61 -31.90 -5.22
C THR A 146 4.25 -31.31 -5.56
N PRO A 147 4.16 -30.33 -6.45
CA PRO A 147 2.88 -29.76 -6.87
C PRO A 147 1.96 -30.80 -7.48
N THR A 148 0.70 -30.76 -7.11
CA THR A 148 -0.32 -31.66 -7.68
C THR A 148 -0.87 -31.07 -8.99
N LYS A 149 -1.04 -29.77 -9.03
CA LYS A 149 -1.54 -29.05 -10.20
C LYS A 149 -1.19 -27.54 -10.11
N THR A 150 -1.37 -26.85 -11.21
CA THR A 150 -1.30 -25.39 -11.29
C THR A 150 -2.72 -24.82 -11.31
N ILE A 151 -3.01 -23.84 -10.46
CA ILE A 151 -4.36 -23.24 -10.29
C ILE A 151 -4.29 -21.71 -10.30
N GLY A 152 -5.46 -21.08 -10.38
CA GLY A 152 -5.65 -19.62 -10.28
C GLY A 152 -6.37 -19.18 -9.02
N LEU A 153 -6.59 -17.88 -8.87
CA LEU A 153 -7.23 -17.28 -7.69
C LEU A 153 -8.69 -17.68 -7.54
N LEU A 154 -9.43 -17.79 -8.65
CA LEU A 154 -10.84 -18.19 -8.62
C LEU A 154 -11.02 -19.61 -8.07
N GLU A 155 -10.16 -20.55 -8.47
CA GLU A 155 -10.17 -21.92 -7.94
C GLU A 155 -9.89 -21.94 -6.43
N VAL A 156 -8.94 -21.13 -5.94
CA VAL A 156 -8.68 -21.02 -4.50
C VAL A 156 -9.87 -20.42 -3.77
N TYR A 157 -10.49 -19.38 -4.31
CA TYR A 157 -11.69 -18.78 -3.73
C TYR A 157 -12.84 -19.80 -3.58
N GLN A 158 -13.06 -20.62 -4.60
CA GLN A 158 -14.04 -21.71 -4.57
C GLN A 158 -13.67 -22.77 -3.52
N MET A 159 -12.38 -23.15 -3.45
CA MET A 159 -11.87 -24.09 -2.45
C MET A 159 -12.06 -23.58 -1.01
N LEU A 160 -11.86 -22.28 -0.76
CA LEU A 160 -12.06 -21.69 0.56
C LEU A 160 -13.54 -21.77 1.00
N LYS A 161 -14.47 -21.63 0.07
CA LYS A 161 -15.93 -21.70 0.33
C LYS A 161 -16.48 -23.13 0.37
N ASP A 162 -15.70 -24.11 -0.06
CA ASP A 162 -16.14 -25.49 -0.12
C ASP A 162 -16.43 -26.03 1.29
N ILE A 163 -17.72 -26.37 1.52
CA ILE A 163 -18.24 -26.87 2.80
C ILE A 163 -17.54 -28.15 3.27
N SER A 164 -17.01 -28.96 2.34
CA SER A 164 -16.29 -30.21 2.68
C SER A 164 -15.05 -29.92 3.55
N ARG A 165 -14.49 -28.72 3.48
CA ARG A 165 -13.32 -28.26 4.24
C ARG A 165 -13.68 -27.76 5.64
N LYS A 166 -14.97 -27.55 5.94
CA LYS A 166 -15.46 -26.99 7.21
C LYS A 166 -15.07 -27.85 8.40
N HIS A 167 -15.26 -29.17 8.30
CA HIS A 167 -14.99 -30.09 9.41
C HIS A 167 -13.53 -29.98 9.89
N ARG A 168 -12.55 -30.09 9.00
CA ARG A 168 -11.12 -30.01 9.37
C ARG A 168 -10.73 -28.64 9.94
N THR A 169 -11.31 -27.56 9.43
CA THR A 169 -11.04 -26.20 9.92
C THR A 169 -11.64 -25.99 11.31
N THR A 170 -12.89 -26.44 11.52
CA THR A 170 -13.55 -26.36 12.82
C THR A 170 -12.84 -27.22 13.87
N HIS A 171 -12.40 -28.43 13.49
CA HIS A 171 -11.63 -29.30 14.39
C HIS A 171 -10.33 -28.62 14.83
N LEU A 172 -9.55 -28.07 13.90
CA LEU A 172 -8.33 -27.30 14.21
C LEU A 172 -8.59 -26.20 15.25
N ARG A 173 -9.69 -25.45 15.08
CA ARG A 173 -10.03 -24.31 15.96
C ARG A 173 -10.48 -24.73 17.35
N LYS A 174 -10.87 -26.01 17.55
CA LYS A 174 -11.24 -26.57 18.86
C LYS A 174 -10.01 -27.10 19.63
N LEU A 175 -8.86 -27.31 18.99
CA LEU A 175 -7.65 -27.77 19.67
C LEU A 175 -7.11 -26.64 20.53
N SER A 176 -6.85 -26.92 21.82
CA SER A 176 -6.34 -25.97 22.80
C SER A 176 -4.82 -25.83 22.76
N SER A 177 -4.10 -26.90 22.43
CA SER A 177 -2.65 -26.91 22.38
C SER A 177 -2.10 -26.37 21.07
N GLU A 178 -1.20 -25.39 21.14
CA GLU A 178 -0.54 -24.85 19.96
C GLU A 178 0.29 -25.90 19.21
N LYS A 179 0.91 -26.83 19.96
CA LYS A 179 1.66 -27.96 19.39
C LYS A 179 0.76 -28.88 18.56
N GLU A 180 -0.42 -29.21 19.11
CA GLU A 180 -1.41 -30.03 18.40
C GLU A 180 -1.96 -29.30 17.15
N GLN A 181 -2.27 -28.01 17.27
CA GLN A 181 -2.70 -27.19 16.13
C GLN A 181 -1.64 -27.16 15.02
N LYS A 182 -0.34 -27.01 15.37
CA LYS A 182 0.77 -27.04 14.40
C LYS A 182 0.86 -28.42 13.71
N ALA A 183 0.78 -29.50 14.48
CA ALA A 183 0.85 -30.86 13.94
C ALA A 183 -0.35 -31.16 13.04
N TYR A 184 -1.57 -30.79 13.48
CA TYR A 184 -2.79 -30.98 12.72
C TYR A 184 -2.79 -30.24 11.38
N LYS A 185 -2.39 -28.95 11.38
CA LYS A 185 -2.25 -28.17 10.15
C LYS A 185 -1.31 -28.83 9.15
N LYS A 186 -0.16 -29.31 9.61
CA LYS A 186 0.83 -29.96 8.74
C LYS A 186 0.31 -31.24 8.11
N LYS A 187 -0.53 -31.98 8.81
CA LYS A 187 -1.02 -33.31 8.39
C LYS A 187 -2.27 -33.25 7.51
N TYR A 188 -3.17 -32.28 7.75
CA TYR A 188 -4.53 -32.32 7.18
C TYR A 188 -4.87 -31.21 6.22
N PHE A 189 -4.01 -30.17 6.07
CA PHE A 189 -4.29 -29.08 5.19
C PHE A 189 -3.48 -29.14 3.90
N ASP A 190 -4.17 -28.97 2.79
CA ASP A 190 -3.58 -28.63 1.52
C ASP A 190 -3.15 -27.15 1.51
N TYR A 191 -2.31 -26.80 0.56
CA TYR A 191 -1.74 -25.45 0.49
C TYR A 191 -1.38 -25.05 -0.93
N VAL A 192 -1.10 -23.78 -1.12
CA VAL A 192 -0.61 -23.19 -2.36
C VAL A 192 0.67 -22.37 -2.11
N THR A 193 1.44 -22.15 -3.17
CA THR A 193 2.51 -21.15 -3.21
C THR A 193 2.07 -20.02 -4.12
N PHE A 194 1.37 -19.00 -3.57
CA PHE A 194 0.81 -17.89 -4.37
C PHE A 194 1.84 -17.18 -5.24
N SER A 195 3.10 -17.14 -4.83
CA SER A 195 4.21 -16.49 -5.53
C SER A 195 4.50 -17.07 -6.92
N GLY A 196 4.12 -18.33 -7.21
CA GLY A 196 4.36 -18.88 -8.53
C GLY A 196 4.22 -20.37 -8.71
N VAL A 197 4.63 -20.82 -9.89
CA VAL A 197 4.66 -22.22 -10.31
C VAL A 197 6.02 -22.82 -10.01
N PHE A 198 6.04 -23.95 -9.31
CA PHE A 198 7.23 -24.64 -8.85
C PHE A 198 7.28 -26.08 -9.40
N THR A 199 8.46 -26.63 -9.59
CA THR A 199 8.63 -28.08 -9.80
C THR A 199 8.66 -28.85 -8.48
N LYS A 200 9.14 -28.20 -7.42
CA LYS A 200 9.14 -28.69 -6.04
C LYS A 200 9.09 -27.47 -5.12
N ARG A 201 8.47 -27.56 -3.94
CA ARG A 201 8.46 -26.45 -2.98
C ARG A 201 9.85 -26.17 -2.41
N ASN A 202 10.59 -25.35 -3.13
CA ASN A 202 11.94 -24.91 -2.82
C ASN A 202 12.19 -23.59 -3.57
N ASN A 203 12.90 -22.64 -2.96
CA ASN A 203 13.16 -21.32 -3.55
C ASN A 203 13.87 -21.42 -4.92
N ASN A 204 14.76 -22.39 -5.09
CA ASN A 204 15.50 -22.61 -6.34
C ASN A 204 14.70 -23.36 -7.42
N ALA A 205 13.50 -23.83 -7.09
CA ALA A 205 12.67 -24.63 -8.00
C ALA A 205 11.48 -23.83 -8.58
N LEU A 206 11.49 -22.51 -8.44
CA LEU A 206 10.54 -21.61 -9.08
C LEU A 206 10.72 -21.64 -10.60
N ARG A 207 9.63 -21.92 -11.32
CA ARG A 207 9.58 -21.87 -12.79
C ARG A 207 9.12 -20.52 -13.31
N THR A 208 8.02 -20.05 -12.76
CA THR A 208 7.39 -18.80 -13.21
C THR A 208 6.80 -18.09 -12.00
N HIS A 209 7.16 -16.83 -11.80
CA HIS A 209 6.58 -16.01 -10.74
C HIS A 209 5.20 -15.53 -11.16
N SER A 210 4.20 -15.69 -10.27
CA SER A 210 2.80 -15.28 -10.49
C SER A 210 2.57 -13.77 -10.41
N LYS A 211 3.54 -13.02 -9.92
CA LYS A 211 3.42 -11.62 -9.50
C LYS A 211 2.42 -11.40 -8.34
N LEU A 212 2.20 -12.43 -7.53
CA LEU A 212 1.45 -12.34 -6.28
C LEU A 212 2.41 -12.38 -5.09
N LEU A 213 2.02 -11.66 -4.05
CA LEU A 213 2.64 -11.68 -2.72
C LEU A 213 1.56 -11.99 -1.69
N THR A 214 1.88 -12.86 -0.73
CA THR A 214 0.99 -13.18 0.40
C THR A 214 1.56 -12.62 1.68
N ILE A 215 0.76 -11.82 2.38
CA ILE A 215 1.05 -11.32 3.72
C ILE A 215 0.22 -12.11 4.72
N ASP A 216 0.90 -12.62 5.72
CA ASP A 216 0.30 -13.41 6.80
C ASP A 216 0.19 -12.54 8.06
N ILE A 217 -1.04 -12.19 8.44
CA ILE A 217 -1.33 -11.38 9.62
C ILE A 217 -1.87 -12.31 10.68
N ASP A 218 -1.03 -12.72 11.60
CA ASP A 218 -1.37 -13.67 12.66
C ASP A 218 -1.52 -12.97 14.03
N GLY A 219 -2.16 -13.66 14.98
CA GLY A 219 -2.22 -13.22 16.37
C GLY A 219 -3.14 -12.04 16.64
N ILE A 220 -4.18 -11.84 15.82
CA ILE A 220 -5.18 -10.79 16.06
C ILE A 220 -6.00 -11.17 17.30
N PRO A 221 -6.07 -10.30 18.33
CA PRO A 221 -6.58 -10.69 19.66
C PRO A 221 -8.07 -11.00 19.69
N ASN A 222 -8.88 -10.33 18.85
CA ASN A 222 -10.32 -10.46 18.88
C ASN A 222 -10.97 -10.25 17.51
N THR A 223 -12.24 -10.64 17.41
CA THR A 223 -13.01 -10.58 16.16
C THR A 223 -13.26 -9.16 15.66
N SER A 224 -13.43 -8.18 16.57
CA SER A 224 -13.66 -6.77 16.17
C SER A 224 -12.44 -6.23 15.44
N GLU A 225 -11.26 -6.42 16.01
CA GLU A 225 -9.99 -5.98 15.41
C GLU A 225 -9.70 -6.70 14.09
N LEU A 226 -10.03 -8.00 14.01
CA LEU A 226 -9.92 -8.75 12.75
C LEU A 226 -10.80 -8.15 11.65
N ILE A 227 -12.04 -7.75 11.99
CA ILE A 227 -12.97 -7.11 11.05
C ILE A 227 -12.42 -5.74 10.61
N ASP A 228 -11.85 -4.97 11.53
CA ASP A 228 -11.35 -3.63 11.23
C ASP A 228 -10.07 -3.68 10.38
N ILE A 229 -9.14 -4.59 10.70
CA ILE A 229 -7.96 -4.85 9.86
C ILE A 229 -8.42 -5.30 8.46
N ARG A 230 -9.38 -6.22 8.39
CA ARG A 230 -9.94 -6.68 7.10
C ARG A 230 -10.50 -5.52 6.27
N LYS A 231 -11.29 -4.62 6.88
CA LYS A 231 -11.85 -3.43 6.20
C LYS A 231 -10.74 -2.50 5.72
N THR A 232 -9.71 -2.30 6.54
CA THR A 232 -8.55 -1.46 6.22
C THR A 232 -7.81 -1.98 4.99
N LEU A 233 -7.50 -3.28 4.96
CA LEU A 233 -6.81 -3.91 3.84
C LEU A 233 -7.63 -3.91 2.54
N LEU A 234 -8.95 -4.08 2.64
CA LEU A 234 -9.83 -4.01 1.46
C LEU A 234 -9.97 -2.60 0.88
N LYS A 235 -9.70 -1.57 1.67
CA LYS A 235 -9.75 -0.16 1.27
C LYS A 235 -8.35 0.43 1.03
N ASP A 236 -7.30 -0.39 1.11
CA ASP A 236 -5.94 0.09 0.90
C ASP A 236 -5.80 0.74 -0.49
N PRO A 237 -5.33 2.01 -0.57
CA PRO A 237 -5.27 2.73 -1.84
C PRO A 237 -4.09 2.32 -2.73
N TYR A 238 -3.09 1.63 -2.17
CA TYR A 238 -1.84 1.30 -2.88
C TYR A 238 -1.74 -0.16 -3.28
N PHE A 239 -2.32 -1.06 -2.46
CA PHE A 239 -2.25 -2.51 -2.67
C PHE A 239 -3.65 -3.12 -2.81
N PRO A 240 -4.27 -3.04 -3.99
CA PRO A 240 -5.59 -3.65 -4.21
C PRO A 240 -5.57 -5.14 -3.88
N SER A 241 -6.46 -5.53 -2.96
CA SER A 241 -6.60 -6.92 -2.54
C SER A 241 -6.99 -7.81 -3.71
N GLN A 242 -6.21 -8.84 -4.01
CA GLN A 242 -6.56 -9.83 -5.02
C GLN A 242 -7.38 -10.98 -4.40
N LEU A 243 -6.98 -11.41 -3.20
CA LEU A 243 -7.69 -12.39 -2.38
C LEU A 243 -7.43 -12.05 -0.91
N LEU A 244 -8.46 -12.16 -0.05
CA LEU A 244 -8.30 -11.96 1.40
C LEU A 244 -9.20 -12.94 2.13
N PHE A 245 -8.62 -13.73 3.04
CA PHE A 245 -9.37 -14.77 3.77
C PHE A 245 -8.80 -14.98 5.17
N MET A 246 -9.62 -15.62 6.00
CA MET A 246 -9.29 -15.92 7.39
C MET A 246 -8.24 -17.03 7.48
N SER A 247 -7.29 -16.89 8.41
CA SER A 247 -6.28 -17.93 8.66
C SER A 247 -6.89 -19.25 9.17
N PRO A 248 -6.20 -20.38 9.06
CA PRO A 248 -6.71 -21.66 9.55
C PRO A 248 -7.15 -21.65 11.02
N ARG A 249 -6.44 -20.95 11.89
CA ARG A 249 -6.78 -20.83 13.32
C ARG A 249 -7.97 -19.91 13.57
N GLY A 250 -8.29 -19.00 12.63
CA GLY A 250 -9.38 -18.05 12.77
C GLY A 250 -9.02 -16.73 13.48
N ASN A 251 -7.79 -16.58 13.94
CA ASN A 251 -7.25 -15.39 14.61
C ASN A 251 -6.23 -14.64 13.76
N GLY A 252 -6.39 -14.65 12.46
CA GLY A 252 -5.52 -13.95 11.52
C GLY A 252 -6.10 -13.88 10.12
N LEU A 253 -5.44 -13.16 9.24
CA LEU A 253 -5.82 -12.94 7.85
C LEU A 253 -4.67 -13.33 6.91
N LYS A 254 -5.03 -13.82 5.73
CA LYS A 254 -4.13 -14.06 4.61
C LYS A 254 -4.48 -13.06 3.52
N TRP A 255 -3.61 -12.10 3.29
CA TRP A 255 -3.80 -11.03 2.33
C TRP A 255 -2.90 -11.24 1.11
N VAL A 256 -3.51 -11.38 -0.06
CA VAL A 256 -2.84 -11.62 -1.33
C VAL A 256 -2.97 -10.38 -2.20
N ILE A 257 -1.84 -9.82 -2.59
CA ILE A 257 -1.73 -8.61 -3.42
C ILE A 257 -0.93 -8.87 -4.69
N LYS A 258 -1.14 -8.03 -5.71
CA LYS A 258 -0.30 -8.01 -6.93
C LYS A 258 0.95 -7.18 -6.67
N ILE A 259 2.09 -7.66 -7.18
CA ILE A 259 3.38 -6.99 -7.06
C ILE A 259 4.06 -6.84 -8.42
N ALA A 260 4.94 -5.84 -8.55
CA ALA A 260 5.77 -5.60 -9.73
C ALA A 260 7.25 -5.89 -9.40
N LEU A 261 7.82 -6.89 -10.04
CA LEU A 261 9.19 -7.36 -9.79
C LEU A 261 10.19 -6.83 -10.85
N ASN A 262 10.04 -5.59 -11.28
CA ASN A 262 10.86 -5.08 -12.39
C ASN A 262 12.33 -4.84 -12.00
N GLU A 263 12.60 -4.44 -10.75
CA GLU A 263 13.95 -4.07 -10.28
C GLU A 263 14.27 -4.66 -8.90
N VAL A 264 13.38 -5.48 -8.33
CA VAL A 264 13.49 -5.98 -6.95
C VAL A 264 13.06 -7.40 -6.81
N SER A 265 13.68 -8.07 -5.87
CA SER A 265 13.32 -9.43 -5.49
C SER A 265 11.98 -9.50 -4.73
N HIS A 266 11.38 -10.68 -4.74
CA HIS A 266 10.18 -10.98 -3.94
C HIS A 266 10.36 -10.67 -2.45
N THR A 267 11.52 -11.00 -1.89
CA THR A 267 11.85 -10.77 -0.47
C THR A 267 11.96 -9.28 -0.14
N GLU A 268 12.60 -8.50 -1.00
CA GLU A 268 12.68 -7.03 -0.81
C GLU A 268 11.31 -6.38 -0.90
N TYR A 269 10.47 -6.84 -1.85
CA TYR A 269 9.10 -6.34 -1.96
C TYR A 269 8.27 -6.69 -0.72
N PHE A 270 8.39 -7.92 -0.22
CA PHE A 270 7.76 -8.35 1.02
C PHE A 270 8.15 -7.44 2.19
N GLN A 271 9.44 -7.15 2.35
CA GLN A 271 9.92 -6.27 3.42
C GLN A 271 9.37 -4.84 3.28
N ALA A 272 9.27 -4.34 2.06
CA ALA A 272 8.69 -3.01 1.80
C ALA A 272 7.20 -2.95 2.20
N VAL A 273 6.42 -3.99 1.87
CA VAL A 273 5.00 -4.07 2.25
C VAL A 273 4.82 -4.17 3.76
N ILE A 274 5.65 -4.95 4.45
CA ILE A 274 5.61 -5.04 5.93
C ILE A 274 5.88 -3.68 6.56
N ASN A 275 6.93 -2.98 6.11
CA ASN A 275 7.25 -1.65 6.61
C ASN A 275 6.10 -0.68 6.36
N TYR A 276 5.47 -0.74 5.17
CA TYR A 276 4.29 0.06 4.85
C TYR A 276 3.13 -0.22 5.82
N LEU A 277 2.78 -1.49 6.06
CA LEU A 277 1.69 -1.87 6.97
C LEU A 277 1.96 -1.42 8.41
N LYS A 278 3.19 -1.56 8.86
CA LYS A 278 3.62 -1.10 10.18
C LYS A 278 3.51 0.43 10.33
N GLU A 279 4.06 1.19 9.39
CA GLU A 279 4.11 2.65 9.46
C GLU A 279 2.74 3.30 9.19
N THR A 280 1.91 2.68 8.33
CA THR A 280 0.63 3.26 7.92
C THR A 280 -0.51 2.87 8.85
N TYR A 281 -0.55 1.61 9.27
CA TYR A 281 -1.68 1.03 9.99
C TYR A 281 -1.31 0.46 11.36
N ASN A 282 -0.03 0.55 11.75
CA ASN A 282 0.50 -0.07 12.97
C ASN A 282 0.25 -1.59 13.05
N ILE A 283 0.18 -2.26 11.88
CA ILE A 283 0.01 -3.72 11.80
C ILE A 283 1.40 -4.36 11.79
N GLN A 284 1.66 -5.22 12.79
CA GLN A 284 2.92 -5.97 12.86
C GLN A 284 2.78 -7.32 12.15
N ILE A 285 3.78 -7.64 11.33
CA ILE A 285 3.83 -8.87 10.53
C ILE A 285 5.10 -9.65 10.87
N ASP A 286 4.96 -10.97 10.97
CA ASP A 286 6.12 -11.86 11.10
C ASP A 286 6.95 -11.87 9.81
N THR A 287 8.23 -11.54 9.94
CA THR A 287 9.17 -11.47 8.83
C THR A 287 9.57 -12.84 8.27
N SER A 288 9.26 -13.94 8.97
CA SER A 288 9.62 -15.32 8.55
C SER A 288 8.92 -15.78 7.27
N GLY A 289 7.97 -15.01 6.75
CA GLY A 289 7.19 -15.31 5.54
C GLY A 289 7.75 -14.82 4.21
N SER A 290 8.97 -14.29 4.19
CA SER A 290 9.54 -13.56 3.04
C SER A 290 9.99 -14.43 1.85
N ASP A 291 10.09 -15.76 2.04
CA ASP A 291 10.59 -16.64 1.00
C ASP A 291 9.57 -16.92 -0.10
N VAL A 292 10.05 -17.01 -1.35
CA VAL A 292 9.21 -17.20 -2.53
C VAL A 292 8.47 -18.55 -2.54
N SER A 293 8.99 -19.57 -1.86
CA SER A 293 8.35 -20.88 -1.77
C SER A 293 7.40 -21.04 -0.58
N ARG A 294 7.02 -19.93 0.05
CA ARG A 294 6.10 -19.93 1.21
C ARG A 294 4.79 -20.62 0.89
N GLY A 295 4.50 -21.68 1.64
CA GLY A 295 3.23 -22.41 1.54
C GLY A 295 2.12 -21.71 2.33
N CYS A 296 1.02 -21.40 1.69
CA CYS A 296 -0.19 -20.82 2.30
C CYS A 296 -1.28 -21.88 2.42
N LEU A 297 -1.64 -22.25 3.64
CA LEU A 297 -2.66 -23.27 3.94
C LEU A 297 -4.07 -22.78 3.58
N LEU A 298 -4.90 -23.67 3.04
CA LEU A 298 -6.25 -23.38 2.59
C LEU A 298 -7.31 -23.91 3.60
N PRO A 299 -7.83 -23.06 4.51
CA PRO A 299 -8.93 -23.42 5.41
C PRO A 299 -10.30 -23.34 4.70
N TYR A 300 -11.35 -23.63 5.45
CA TYR A 300 -12.69 -23.17 5.13
C TYR A 300 -12.86 -21.74 5.64
N ASP A 301 -13.29 -20.86 4.74
CA ASP A 301 -13.74 -19.51 5.06
C ASP A 301 -15.07 -19.26 4.31
N PRO A 302 -16.20 -19.03 4.99
CA PRO A 302 -17.48 -18.79 4.32
C PRO A 302 -17.54 -17.45 3.60
N ASN A 303 -16.68 -16.49 3.99
CA ASN A 303 -16.72 -15.12 3.50
C ASN A 303 -15.33 -14.61 3.02
N PRO A 304 -14.61 -15.35 2.15
CA PRO A 304 -13.39 -14.83 1.60
C PRO A 304 -13.70 -13.69 0.63
N TYR A 305 -12.80 -12.75 0.49
CA TYR A 305 -12.86 -11.74 -0.58
C TYR A 305 -12.03 -12.20 -1.77
N ILE A 306 -12.53 -11.99 -2.96
CA ILE A 306 -11.78 -12.05 -4.21
C ILE A 306 -12.03 -10.78 -5.03
N HIS A 307 -11.00 -10.27 -5.70
CA HIS A 307 -11.15 -9.10 -6.54
C HIS A 307 -12.19 -9.35 -7.65
N PRO A 308 -13.17 -8.45 -7.88
CA PRO A 308 -14.29 -8.67 -8.82
C PRO A 308 -13.88 -9.06 -10.24
N LYS A 309 -12.70 -8.61 -10.70
CA LYS A 309 -12.19 -8.97 -12.04
C LYS A 309 -12.06 -10.48 -12.30
N TYR A 310 -11.91 -11.30 -11.25
CA TYR A 310 -11.81 -12.75 -11.40
C TYR A 310 -13.16 -13.47 -11.42
N THR A 311 -14.24 -12.74 -11.12
CA THR A 311 -15.62 -13.30 -11.06
C THR A 311 -16.53 -12.75 -12.17
N SER A 312 -16.14 -11.65 -12.84
CA SER A 312 -16.97 -10.96 -13.84
C SER A 312 -17.00 -11.63 -15.21
N ASP A 313 -16.06 -12.52 -15.53
CA ASP A 313 -15.97 -13.20 -16.83
C ASP A 313 -16.72 -14.55 -16.89
N ALA A 314 -17.57 -14.83 -15.92
CA ALA A 314 -18.49 -15.98 -16.00
C ALA A 314 -19.79 -15.67 -16.78
N LYS A 315 -19.85 -14.52 -17.48
CA LYS A 315 -20.95 -14.12 -18.36
C LYS A 315 -20.41 -13.48 -19.63
N ILE A 316 -19.92 -14.29 -20.57
CA ILE A 316 -20.06 -14.11 -22.01
C ILE A 316 -20.26 -15.48 -22.65
#